data_7ef93db03a5d84c63778c708009154d2
#
_entry.id   7ef93db03a5d84c63778c708009154d2
#
_cell.length_a   1.000
_cell.length_b   1.000
_cell.length_c   1.000
_cell.angle_alpha   90.00
_cell.angle_beta   90.00
_cell.angle_gamma   90.00
#
_symmetry.space_group_name_H-M   'P 1'
#
loop_
_entity.id
_entity.type
_entity.pdbx_description
1 polymer ?
#
loop_
_entity_poly.entity_id
_entity_poly.type
_entity_poly.pdbx_seq_one_letter_code
_entity_poly.pdbx_strand_id
1 'polypeptide(L)'
;MEVFINCKFARNTNLSYENNYLNTKNEAIMLCKRNENKSEEKKVYFITVVIGFAICMVGVIFGSRLVFQRTCERRTTPWSDLGTADDDEYRILIDAYKIKNQSNETVMIQAFDNTKLIGHYYEREKGAPLIVFFHGLWGHSYLDGVPIYRITQKHNWNLLLCDLRAQGDSEGKFSTLGVLEKYDCLDWVEWAQNRFGDKNPIFLMGVSMGASIVMMSSDLELPDSVYGIIDDCGFTSTLDVIKQNNNKQISKYIPKNLFPTMLNVGTKIWGSFDLSDADACKALAHTDIPLLIIHGDEDMQAPLSMAYKLYDSCNGEKQLYIVHGADHSENYRKDPGGYEKIVTKFIEERIERKGD
;
A
#
# COMPACT_ATOMS: atom_id res chain seq x y z
N MET A 1 61.03 81.79 36.67
CA MET A 1 60.16 80.77 37.25
C MET A 1 59.01 80.33 36.35
N GLU A 2 58.76 81.02 35.24
CA GLU A 2 57.72 80.74 34.25
C GLU A 2 58.02 79.70 33.14
N VAL A 3 59.33 79.50 32.88
CA VAL A 3 59.75 78.52 31.82
C VAL A 3 59.67 77.05 32.25
N PHE A 4 59.67 76.81 33.57
CA PHE A 4 59.62 75.42 34.12
C PHE A 4 58.19 74.86 34.28
N ILE A 5 57.16 75.70 34.27
CA ILE A 5 55.79 75.29 34.42
C ILE A 5 55.17 74.83 33.07
N ASN A 6 55.64 75.48 31.96
CA ASN A 6 55.15 75.11 30.63
C ASN A 6 55.64 73.73 30.11
N CYS A 7 56.83 73.28 30.50
CA CYS A 7 57.37 71.96 30.08
C CYS A 7 56.68 70.78 30.83
N LYS A 8 56.17 70.98 32.05
CA LYS A 8 55.44 69.92 32.78
C LYS A 8 54.03 69.77 32.33
N PHE A 9 53.38 70.84 31.89
CA PHE A 9 52.01 70.79 31.36
C PHE A 9 51.97 70.16 29.93
N ALA A 10 52.92 70.45 29.07
CA ALA A 10 53.01 69.90 27.76
C ALA A 10 53.34 68.41 27.77
N ARG A 11 54.19 67.93 28.74
CA ARG A 11 54.45 66.47 28.88
C ARG A 11 53.25 65.70 29.43
N ASN A 12 52.44 66.25 30.34
CA ASN A 12 51.30 65.58 30.91
C ASN A 12 50.09 65.50 29.90
N THR A 13 49.92 66.51 29.01
CA THR A 13 48.87 66.49 28.01
C THR A 13 49.20 65.50 26.86
N ASN A 14 50.45 65.37 26.44
CA ASN A 14 50.89 64.39 25.46
C ASN A 14 50.77 62.94 26.00
N LEU A 15 51.16 62.70 27.24
CA LEU A 15 51.01 61.35 27.86
C LEU A 15 49.54 60.95 28.08
N SER A 16 48.67 61.90 28.42
CA SER A 16 47.22 61.60 28.49
C SER A 16 46.58 61.36 27.15
N TYR A 17 47.01 62.02 26.07
CA TYR A 17 46.57 61.85 24.71
C TYR A 17 47.03 60.50 24.10
N GLU A 18 48.32 60.16 24.36
CA GLU A 18 48.87 58.84 23.93
C GLU A 18 48.19 57.66 24.67
N ASN A 19 47.94 57.80 25.95
CA ASN A 19 47.24 56.75 26.74
C ASN A 19 45.82 56.62 26.36
N ASN A 20 45.06 57.67 26.03
CA ASN A 20 43.73 57.61 25.48
C ASN A 20 43.70 57.00 24.08
N TYR A 21 44.64 57.33 23.22
CA TYR A 21 44.76 56.76 21.89
C TYR A 21 45.08 55.26 21.91
N LEU A 22 46.01 54.84 22.81
CA LEU A 22 46.30 53.40 23.05
C LEU A 22 45.12 52.62 23.60
N ASN A 23 44.35 53.21 24.53
CA ASN A 23 43.15 52.57 25.06
C ASN A 23 42.05 52.40 23.99
N THR A 24 41.75 53.43 23.20
CA THR A 24 40.78 53.36 22.12
C THR A 24 41.19 52.37 21.02
N LYS A 25 42.51 52.31 20.70
CA LYS A 25 43.05 51.33 19.75
C LYS A 25 42.93 49.88 20.25
N ASN A 26 43.18 49.67 21.55
CA ASN A 26 43.04 48.35 22.19
C ASN A 26 41.57 47.91 22.26
N GLU A 27 40.64 48.82 22.59
CA GLU A 27 39.20 48.53 22.56
C GLU A 27 38.70 48.20 21.13
N ALA A 28 39.16 48.91 20.13
CA ALA A 28 38.82 48.62 18.73
C ALA A 28 39.34 47.23 18.31
N ILE A 29 40.59 46.87 18.70
CA ILE A 29 41.16 45.54 18.43
C ILE A 29 40.37 44.44 19.15
N MET A 30 39.96 44.67 20.40
CA MET A 30 39.12 43.68 21.13
C MET A 30 37.74 43.53 20.52
N LEU A 31 37.14 44.61 20.07
CA LEU A 31 35.82 44.56 19.35
C LEU A 31 35.95 43.83 18.00
N CYS A 32 37.00 44.05 17.22
CA CYS A 32 37.27 43.29 16.01
C CYS A 32 37.43 41.81 16.30
N LYS A 33 38.27 41.40 17.23
CA LYS A 33 38.47 40.01 17.64
C LYS A 33 37.18 39.38 18.16
N ARG A 34 36.35 40.10 18.91
CA ARG A 34 35.05 39.63 19.39
C ARG A 34 34.06 39.40 18.26
N ASN A 35 34.08 40.25 17.23
CA ASN A 35 33.23 40.10 16.04
C ASN A 35 33.71 38.95 15.13
N GLU A 36 35.02 38.79 14.97
CA GLU A 36 35.60 37.63 14.27
C GLU A 36 35.24 36.32 14.94
N ASN A 37 35.40 36.21 16.27
CA ASN A 37 35.03 35.04 17.05
C ASN A 37 33.52 34.72 16.91
N LYS A 38 32.63 35.72 16.98
CA LYS A 38 31.19 35.53 16.78
C LYS A 38 30.87 35.09 15.36
N SER A 39 31.62 35.51 14.35
CA SER A 39 31.46 35.06 12.96
C SER A 39 31.87 33.61 12.80
N GLU A 40 32.99 33.20 13.40
CA GLU A 40 33.45 31.81 13.37
C GLU A 40 32.52 30.88 14.17
N GLU A 41 32.02 31.30 15.34
CA GLU A 41 30.99 30.53 16.06
C GLU A 41 29.73 30.30 15.26
N LYS A 42 29.25 31.32 14.54
CA LYS A 42 28.10 31.19 13.64
C LYS A 42 28.37 30.23 12.47
N LYS A 43 29.56 30.26 11.87
CA LYS A 43 29.96 29.32 10.81
C LYS A 43 30.01 27.88 11.34
N VAL A 44 30.64 27.66 12.49
CA VAL A 44 30.70 26.33 13.14
C VAL A 44 29.29 25.81 13.45
N TYR A 45 28.42 26.65 14.03
CA TYR A 45 27.04 26.30 14.29
C TYR A 45 26.28 25.91 12.99
N PHE A 46 26.42 26.72 11.91
CA PHE A 46 25.80 26.43 10.63
C PHE A 46 26.30 25.11 10.03
N ILE A 47 27.62 24.88 10.05
CA ILE A 47 28.22 23.62 9.57
C ILE A 47 27.68 22.43 10.38
N THR A 48 27.61 22.56 11.73
CA THR A 48 27.08 21.48 12.59
C THR A 48 25.63 21.16 12.29
N VAL A 49 24.80 22.18 12.04
CA VAL A 49 23.38 21.99 11.64
C VAL A 49 23.29 21.30 10.29
N VAL A 50 24.09 21.70 9.31
CA VAL A 50 24.13 21.08 7.97
C VAL A 50 24.58 19.62 8.05
N ILE A 51 25.62 19.32 8.83
CA ILE A 51 26.08 17.94 9.04
C ILE A 51 25.01 17.11 9.75
N GLY A 52 24.39 17.64 10.80
CA GLY A 52 23.30 16.98 11.51
C GLY A 52 22.11 16.66 10.58
N PHE A 53 21.72 17.61 9.74
CA PHE A 53 20.68 17.41 8.72
C PHE A 53 21.07 16.33 7.70
N ALA A 54 22.32 16.35 7.20
CA ALA A 54 22.82 15.34 6.27
C ALA A 54 22.80 13.94 6.88
N ILE A 55 23.20 13.77 8.13
CA ILE A 55 23.16 12.49 8.85
C ILE A 55 21.71 12.01 9.00
N CYS A 56 20.78 12.89 9.35
CA CYS A 56 19.35 12.56 9.43
C CYS A 56 18.79 12.11 8.07
N MET A 57 19.13 12.81 6.99
CA MET A 57 18.72 12.45 5.64
C MET A 57 19.24 11.07 5.21
N VAL A 58 20.51 10.77 5.47
CA VAL A 58 21.09 9.45 5.23
C VAL A 58 20.37 8.37 6.04
N GLY A 59 20.04 8.64 7.29
CA GLY A 59 19.27 7.75 8.17
C GLY A 59 17.87 7.47 7.61
N VAL A 60 17.18 8.49 7.11
CA VAL A 60 15.85 8.34 6.47
C VAL A 60 15.95 7.52 5.19
N ILE A 61 16.92 7.81 4.32
CA ILE A 61 17.11 7.06 3.06
C ILE A 61 17.42 5.59 3.34
N PHE A 62 18.35 5.30 4.24
CA PHE A 62 18.70 3.93 4.60
C PHE A 62 17.52 3.20 5.26
N GLY A 63 16.84 3.85 6.20
CA GLY A 63 15.66 3.30 6.85
C GLY A 63 14.51 3.04 5.86
N SER A 64 14.28 3.97 4.91
CA SER A 64 13.27 3.78 3.86
C SER A 64 13.58 2.57 2.96
N ARG A 65 14.87 2.30 2.67
CA ARG A 65 15.29 1.10 1.93
C ARG A 65 14.93 -0.17 2.69
N LEU A 66 15.23 -0.23 3.99
CA LEU A 66 14.91 -1.41 4.81
C LEU A 66 13.40 -1.66 4.91
N VAL A 67 12.62 -0.58 5.09
CA VAL A 67 11.15 -0.68 5.13
C VAL A 67 10.60 -1.15 3.79
N PHE A 68 11.06 -0.57 2.68
CA PHE A 68 10.68 -0.98 1.32
C PHE A 68 10.99 -2.46 1.07
N GLN A 69 12.21 -2.90 1.36
CA GLN A 69 12.62 -4.30 1.17
C GLN A 69 11.71 -5.26 1.95
N ARG A 70 11.43 -4.93 3.20
CA ARG A 70 10.62 -5.81 4.06
C ARG A 70 9.13 -5.80 3.74
N THR A 71 8.64 -4.77 3.08
CA THR A 71 7.21 -4.64 2.80
C THR A 71 6.88 -5.01 1.35
N CYS A 72 7.73 -4.63 0.40
CA CYS A 72 7.41 -4.71 -1.02
C CYS A 72 8.20 -5.81 -1.77
N GLU A 73 9.46 -6.10 -1.40
CA GLU A 73 10.27 -7.06 -2.16
C GLU A 73 9.67 -8.46 -2.15
N ARG A 74 9.78 -9.13 -3.29
CA ARG A 74 9.25 -10.49 -3.52
C ARG A 74 9.65 -11.43 -2.39
N ARG A 75 8.66 -12.15 -1.89
CA ARG A 75 8.84 -13.24 -0.93
C ARG A 75 8.24 -14.50 -1.51
N THR A 76 8.89 -15.61 -1.28
CA THR A 76 8.33 -16.94 -1.50
C THR A 76 8.00 -17.50 -0.13
N THR A 77 6.73 -17.65 0.19
CA THR A 77 6.31 -18.41 1.37
C THR A 77 6.08 -19.84 0.89
N PRO A 78 6.95 -20.80 1.27
CA PRO A 78 6.72 -22.19 0.91
C PRO A 78 5.40 -22.68 1.49
N TRP A 79 4.69 -23.54 0.76
CA TRP A 79 3.45 -24.17 1.26
C TRP A 79 3.66 -24.90 2.60
N SER A 80 4.89 -25.42 2.85
CA SER A 80 5.29 -26.07 4.09
C SER A 80 5.29 -25.14 5.30
N ASP A 81 5.38 -23.83 5.08
CA ASP A 81 5.48 -22.81 6.13
C ASP A 81 4.11 -22.18 6.47
N LEU A 82 3.06 -22.58 5.74
CA LEU A 82 1.68 -22.28 6.08
C LEU A 82 1.30 -23.18 7.27
N GLY A 83 1.62 -22.70 8.46
CA GLY A 83 1.23 -23.35 9.71
C GLY A 83 -0.29 -23.46 9.81
N THR A 84 -0.79 -24.54 10.37
CA THR A 84 -2.22 -24.72 10.64
C THR A 84 -2.45 -24.46 12.11
N ALA A 85 -3.29 -23.44 12.41
CA ALA A 85 -3.62 -23.11 13.80
C ALA A 85 -4.76 -23.97 14.34
N ASP A 86 -5.67 -24.43 13.46
CA ASP A 86 -6.81 -25.28 13.82
C ASP A 86 -7.25 -26.23 12.69
N ASP A 87 -8.24 -27.09 12.97
CA ASP A 87 -8.74 -28.08 12.01
C ASP A 87 -9.40 -27.45 10.77
N ASP A 88 -9.96 -26.26 10.87
CA ASP A 88 -10.63 -25.59 9.77
C ASP A 88 -9.61 -24.96 8.82
N GLU A 89 -8.54 -24.36 9.34
CA GLU A 89 -7.39 -23.93 8.52
C GLU A 89 -6.74 -25.10 7.80
N TYR A 90 -6.62 -26.24 8.49
CA TYR A 90 -6.07 -27.47 7.86
C TYR A 90 -6.95 -27.95 6.70
N ARG A 91 -8.28 -27.90 6.82
CA ARG A 91 -9.21 -28.26 5.74
C ARG A 91 -9.09 -27.30 4.55
N ILE A 92 -8.97 -26.01 4.80
CA ILE A 92 -8.77 -25.02 3.75
C ILE A 92 -7.45 -25.29 3.02
N LEU A 93 -6.37 -25.58 3.73
CA LEU A 93 -5.07 -25.93 3.16
C LEU A 93 -5.15 -27.19 2.30
N ILE A 94 -5.84 -28.24 2.76
CA ILE A 94 -6.05 -29.47 1.95
C ILE A 94 -6.82 -29.15 0.67
N ASP A 95 -7.85 -28.32 0.73
CA ASP A 95 -8.62 -27.99 -0.46
C ASP A 95 -7.83 -27.10 -1.40
N ALA A 96 -7.05 -26.15 -0.91
CA ALA A 96 -6.12 -25.38 -1.74
C ALA A 96 -5.12 -26.28 -2.48
N TYR A 97 -4.58 -27.30 -1.80
CA TYR A 97 -3.70 -28.28 -2.42
C TYR A 97 -4.43 -29.12 -3.49
N LYS A 98 -5.68 -29.51 -3.23
CA LYS A 98 -6.51 -30.23 -4.25
C LYS A 98 -6.79 -29.32 -5.45
N ILE A 99 -7.14 -28.05 -5.22
CA ILE A 99 -7.40 -27.07 -6.27
C ILE A 99 -6.18 -26.91 -7.18
N LYS A 100 -5.00 -26.72 -6.58
CA LYS A 100 -3.73 -26.60 -7.29
C LYS A 100 -3.43 -27.82 -8.19
N ASN A 101 -3.80 -29.02 -7.75
CA ASN A 101 -3.53 -30.26 -8.46
C ASN A 101 -4.68 -30.71 -9.39
N GLN A 102 -5.79 -29.97 -9.41
CA GLN A 102 -6.85 -30.23 -10.39
C GLN A 102 -6.46 -29.71 -11.77
N SER A 103 -7.07 -30.34 -12.80
CA SER A 103 -6.90 -29.88 -14.17
C SER A 103 -7.41 -28.45 -14.31
N ASN A 104 -6.50 -27.55 -14.63
CA ASN A 104 -6.76 -26.17 -14.99
C ASN A 104 -5.89 -25.79 -16.18
N GLU A 105 -6.20 -24.68 -16.80
CA GLU A 105 -5.34 -24.06 -17.80
C GLU A 105 -4.49 -22.98 -17.12
N THR A 106 -3.18 -23.14 -17.16
CA THR A 106 -2.27 -22.05 -16.76
C THR A 106 -2.24 -21.01 -17.88
N VAL A 107 -2.71 -19.82 -17.57
CA VAL A 107 -2.75 -18.68 -18.48
C VAL A 107 -1.58 -17.76 -18.17
N MET A 108 -0.93 -17.27 -19.21
CA MET A 108 0.13 -16.26 -19.10
C MET A 108 -0.25 -15.05 -19.94
N ILE A 109 -0.21 -13.88 -19.33
CA ILE A 109 -0.36 -12.60 -20.03
C ILE A 109 0.87 -11.74 -19.84
N GLN A 110 1.06 -10.75 -20.71
CA GLN A 110 1.99 -9.65 -20.49
C GLN A 110 1.21 -8.44 -19.99
N ALA A 111 1.55 -7.95 -18.81
CA ALA A 111 1.01 -6.71 -18.29
C ALA A 111 1.47 -5.49 -19.11
N PHE A 112 0.84 -4.35 -18.91
CA PHE A 112 1.14 -3.07 -19.58
C PHE A 112 2.62 -2.67 -19.53
N ASP A 113 3.38 -3.11 -18.52
CA ASP A 113 4.81 -2.87 -18.32
C ASP A 113 5.71 -4.04 -18.76
N ASN A 114 5.16 -5.01 -19.51
CA ASN A 114 5.77 -6.27 -19.95
C ASN A 114 6.11 -7.27 -18.83
N THR A 115 5.62 -7.09 -17.62
CA THR A 115 5.72 -8.11 -16.57
C THR A 115 4.86 -9.31 -16.95
N LYS A 116 5.39 -10.53 -16.85
CA LYS A 116 4.58 -11.74 -17.07
C LYS A 116 3.75 -12.04 -15.84
N LEU A 117 2.45 -12.16 -16.05
CA LEU A 117 1.49 -12.54 -15.03
C LEU A 117 0.93 -13.91 -15.33
N ILE A 118 0.74 -14.68 -14.26
CA ILE A 118 0.21 -16.05 -14.32
C ILE A 118 -1.16 -16.09 -13.67
N GLY A 119 -2.08 -16.79 -14.31
CA GLY A 119 -3.40 -17.12 -13.78
C GLY A 119 -3.74 -18.57 -14.02
N HIS A 120 -4.67 -19.09 -13.23
CA HIS A 120 -5.12 -20.49 -13.29
C HIS A 120 -6.61 -20.50 -13.60
N TYR A 121 -6.92 -20.86 -14.87
CA TYR A 121 -8.29 -20.83 -15.39
C TYR A 121 -8.97 -22.18 -15.23
N TYR A 122 -10.16 -22.17 -14.64
CA TYR A 122 -11.05 -23.33 -14.47
C TYR A 122 -12.30 -23.12 -15.30
N GLU A 123 -12.38 -23.76 -16.45
CA GLU A 123 -13.60 -23.80 -17.24
C GLU A 123 -14.59 -24.79 -16.62
N ARG A 124 -15.82 -24.33 -16.39
CA ARG A 124 -16.93 -25.17 -15.91
C ARG A 124 -17.99 -25.33 -16.97
N GLU A 125 -18.44 -24.20 -17.54
CA GLU A 125 -19.45 -24.18 -18.56
C GLU A 125 -19.18 -23.05 -19.58
N LYS A 126 -19.31 -23.35 -20.85
CA LYS A 126 -19.09 -22.38 -21.94
C LYS A 126 -20.13 -21.26 -21.87
N GLY A 127 -19.66 -20.02 -21.80
CA GLY A 127 -20.51 -18.83 -21.71
C GLY A 127 -21.06 -18.53 -20.33
N ALA A 128 -20.73 -19.35 -19.31
CA ALA A 128 -21.03 -19.04 -17.94
C ALA A 128 -20.24 -17.79 -17.45
N PRO A 129 -20.74 -17.09 -16.41
CA PRO A 129 -20.03 -15.96 -15.82
C PRO A 129 -18.60 -16.32 -15.45
N LEU A 130 -17.68 -15.39 -15.64
CA LEU A 130 -16.29 -15.52 -15.24
C LEU A 130 -16.03 -14.69 -13.97
N ILE A 131 -15.54 -15.33 -12.93
CA ILE A 131 -15.00 -14.65 -11.75
C ILE A 131 -13.48 -14.55 -11.91
N VAL A 132 -12.96 -13.32 -11.91
CA VAL A 132 -11.51 -13.02 -11.89
C VAL A 132 -11.14 -12.68 -10.45
N PHE A 133 -10.35 -13.55 -9.83
CA PHE A 133 -10.06 -13.48 -8.40
C PHE A 133 -8.61 -13.08 -8.10
N PHE A 134 -8.44 -12.16 -7.14
CA PHE A 134 -7.15 -11.65 -6.68
C PHE A 134 -6.95 -11.92 -5.17
N HIS A 135 -5.83 -12.56 -4.85
CA HIS A 135 -5.48 -12.93 -3.46
C HIS A 135 -4.93 -11.76 -2.63
N GLY A 136 -4.79 -11.95 -1.33
CA GLY A 136 -4.22 -10.98 -0.40
C GLY A 136 -2.70 -10.82 -0.55
N LEU A 137 -2.15 -9.81 0.14
CA LEU A 137 -0.70 -9.55 0.15
C LEU A 137 0.05 -10.73 0.75
N TRP A 138 1.01 -11.27 0.00
CA TRP A 138 1.80 -12.47 0.34
C TRP A 138 0.94 -13.73 0.56
N GLY A 139 -0.31 -13.70 0.08
CA GLY A 139 -1.20 -14.83 0.01
C GLY A 139 -0.89 -15.76 -1.18
N HIS A 140 -1.77 -16.69 -1.42
CA HIS A 140 -1.70 -17.61 -2.55
C HIS A 140 -3.06 -17.66 -3.24
N SER A 141 -3.08 -17.55 -4.57
CA SER A 141 -4.31 -17.58 -5.36
C SER A 141 -5.15 -18.83 -5.09
N TYR A 142 -4.52 -19.98 -4.88
CA TYR A 142 -5.20 -21.23 -4.55
C TYR A 142 -5.75 -21.27 -3.12
N LEU A 143 -5.05 -20.69 -2.14
CA LEU A 143 -5.44 -20.72 -0.73
C LEU A 143 -6.59 -19.74 -0.47
N ASP A 144 -6.37 -18.48 -0.83
CA ASP A 144 -7.36 -17.42 -0.65
C ASP A 144 -8.57 -17.63 -1.58
N GLY A 145 -8.37 -18.33 -2.70
CA GLY A 145 -9.41 -18.68 -3.67
C GLY A 145 -10.29 -19.88 -3.30
N VAL A 146 -10.04 -20.60 -2.19
CA VAL A 146 -10.86 -21.76 -1.78
C VAL A 146 -12.34 -21.43 -1.69
N PRO A 147 -12.78 -20.32 -1.06
CA PRO A 147 -14.19 -19.98 -0.96
C PRO A 147 -14.85 -19.84 -2.34
N ILE A 148 -14.28 -19.00 -3.19
CA ILE A 148 -14.86 -18.74 -4.53
C ILE A 148 -14.75 -19.95 -5.45
N TYR A 149 -13.71 -20.77 -5.33
CA TYR A 149 -13.60 -22.00 -6.09
C TYR A 149 -14.75 -22.97 -5.78
N ARG A 150 -15.12 -23.14 -4.49
CA ARG A 150 -16.25 -23.97 -4.07
C ARG A 150 -17.57 -23.43 -4.62
N ILE A 151 -17.79 -22.12 -4.54
CA ILE A 151 -18.99 -21.46 -5.05
C ILE A 151 -19.09 -21.64 -6.58
N THR A 152 -18.03 -21.34 -7.33
CA THR A 152 -18.02 -21.47 -8.80
C THR A 152 -18.18 -22.92 -9.25
N GLN A 153 -17.64 -23.89 -8.50
CA GLN A 153 -17.84 -25.31 -8.78
C GLN A 153 -19.30 -25.73 -8.62
N LYS A 154 -19.98 -25.22 -7.60
CA LYS A 154 -21.38 -25.55 -7.31
C LYS A 154 -22.35 -24.95 -8.32
N HIS A 155 -22.05 -23.75 -8.83
CA HIS A 155 -22.91 -23.00 -9.75
C HIS A 155 -22.48 -23.12 -11.23
N ASN A 156 -21.48 -23.92 -11.56
CA ASN A 156 -20.90 -24.08 -12.90
C ASN A 156 -20.38 -22.76 -13.49
N TRP A 157 -19.92 -21.81 -12.67
CA TRP A 157 -19.30 -20.58 -13.14
C TRP A 157 -17.81 -20.78 -13.39
N ASN A 158 -17.29 -20.04 -14.35
CA ASN A 158 -15.87 -20.06 -14.69
C ASN A 158 -15.07 -19.25 -13.67
N LEU A 159 -13.83 -19.66 -13.43
CA LEU A 159 -12.96 -19.02 -12.44
C LEU A 159 -11.56 -18.82 -13.00
N LEU A 160 -11.01 -17.63 -12.82
CA LEU A 160 -9.61 -17.32 -13.03
C LEU A 160 -8.99 -16.90 -11.70
N LEU A 161 -8.08 -17.70 -11.17
CA LEU A 161 -7.27 -17.37 -9.99
C LEU A 161 -6.00 -16.68 -10.47
N CYS A 162 -5.83 -15.38 -10.19
CA CYS A 162 -4.68 -14.60 -10.60
C CYS A 162 -3.60 -14.56 -9.52
N ASP A 163 -2.36 -14.89 -9.89
CA ASP A 163 -1.20 -14.61 -9.06
C ASP A 163 -0.80 -13.14 -9.25
N LEU A 164 -0.77 -12.38 -8.17
CA LEU A 164 -0.36 -10.98 -8.19
C LEU A 164 1.10 -10.81 -8.61
N ARG A 165 1.45 -9.66 -9.21
CA ARG A 165 2.85 -9.35 -9.53
C ARG A 165 3.75 -9.53 -8.32
N ALA A 166 4.96 -10.06 -8.52
CA ALA A 166 5.94 -10.42 -7.49
C ALA A 166 5.47 -11.47 -6.47
N GLN A 167 4.38 -12.20 -6.76
CA GLN A 167 3.83 -13.25 -5.89
C GLN A 167 3.47 -14.49 -6.73
N GLY A 168 3.34 -15.65 -6.10
CA GLY A 168 3.05 -16.88 -6.81
C GLY A 168 4.03 -17.17 -7.95
N ASP A 169 3.50 -17.57 -9.09
CA ASP A 169 4.25 -17.86 -10.32
C ASP A 169 4.39 -16.62 -11.25
N SER A 170 3.75 -15.50 -10.93
CA SER A 170 3.91 -14.24 -11.65
C SER A 170 5.29 -13.63 -11.47
N GLU A 171 5.80 -12.95 -12.51
CA GLU A 171 7.06 -12.20 -12.43
C GLU A 171 6.91 -10.92 -11.60
N GLY A 172 8.01 -10.22 -11.41
CA GLY A 172 8.09 -8.98 -10.66
C GLY A 172 9.13 -9.05 -9.53
N LYS A 173 9.72 -7.92 -9.20
CA LYS A 173 10.73 -7.83 -8.13
C LYS A 173 10.11 -7.45 -6.80
N PHE A 174 9.02 -6.71 -6.83
CA PHE A 174 8.31 -6.21 -5.65
C PHE A 174 6.83 -6.00 -5.95
N SER A 175 5.99 -6.18 -4.93
CA SER A 175 4.60 -5.72 -4.95
C SER A 175 4.54 -4.21 -4.84
N THR A 176 3.65 -3.58 -5.59
CA THR A 176 3.41 -2.14 -5.53
C THR A 176 2.22 -1.78 -4.63
N LEU A 177 1.72 -2.77 -3.90
CA LEU A 177 0.68 -2.62 -2.88
C LEU A 177 -0.61 -1.99 -3.44
N GLY A 178 -0.98 -2.37 -4.66
CA GLY A 178 -2.18 -1.92 -5.35
C GLY A 178 -1.96 -0.85 -6.40
N VAL A 179 -0.81 -0.14 -6.42
CA VAL A 179 -0.56 0.96 -7.36
C VAL A 179 -0.50 0.49 -8.81
N LEU A 180 0.27 -0.55 -9.10
CA LEU A 180 0.36 -1.13 -10.44
C LEU A 180 -0.57 -2.33 -10.61
N GLU A 181 -0.87 -3.05 -9.53
CA GLU A 181 -1.73 -4.23 -9.56
C GLU A 181 -3.15 -3.89 -10.06
N LYS A 182 -3.66 -2.67 -9.90
CA LYS A 182 -4.94 -2.25 -10.48
C LYS A 182 -4.93 -2.25 -12.01
N TYR A 183 -3.78 -1.96 -12.64
CA TYR A 183 -3.62 -2.07 -14.09
C TYR A 183 -3.47 -3.52 -14.54
N ASP A 184 -2.83 -4.38 -13.71
CA ASP A 184 -2.82 -5.82 -13.96
C ASP A 184 -4.24 -6.40 -13.97
N CYS A 185 -5.13 -5.87 -13.10
CA CYS A 185 -6.54 -6.25 -13.09
C CYS A 185 -7.21 -5.90 -14.43
N LEU A 186 -6.95 -4.71 -15.00
CA LEU A 186 -7.44 -4.33 -16.32
C LEU A 186 -6.90 -5.28 -17.41
N ASP A 187 -5.60 -5.59 -17.40
CA ASP A 187 -4.98 -6.52 -18.37
C ASP A 187 -5.64 -7.92 -18.32
N TRP A 188 -6.00 -8.41 -17.12
CA TRP A 188 -6.75 -9.66 -16.97
C TRP A 188 -8.19 -9.58 -17.50
N VAL A 189 -8.84 -8.43 -17.34
CA VAL A 189 -10.18 -8.18 -17.92
C VAL A 189 -10.10 -8.15 -19.45
N GLU A 190 -9.10 -7.49 -20.01
CA GLU A 190 -8.87 -7.47 -21.47
C GLU A 190 -8.58 -8.88 -22.02
N TRP A 191 -7.79 -9.69 -21.31
CA TRP A 191 -7.61 -11.09 -21.65
C TRP A 191 -8.94 -11.85 -21.68
N ALA A 192 -9.79 -11.65 -20.67
CA ALA A 192 -11.09 -12.30 -20.59
C ALA A 192 -12.01 -11.90 -21.74
N GLN A 193 -12.07 -10.59 -22.09
CA GLN A 193 -12.83 -10.12 -23.23
C GLN A 193 -12.35 -10.72 -24.57
N ASN A 194 -11.03 -10.70 -24.78
CA ASN A 194 -10.43 -11.24 -26.00
C ASN A 194 -10.71 -12.72 -26.16
N ARG A 195 -10.86 -13.45 -25.06
CA ARG A 195 -11.10 -14.90 -25.08
C ARG A 195 -12.56 -15.28 -25.18
N PHE A 196 -13.44 -14.60 -24.42
CA PHE A 196 -14.84 -15.01 -24.26
C PHE A 196 -15.84 -14.07 -24.97
N GLY A 197 -15.35 -12.91 -25.42
CA GLY A 197 -16.17 -11.89 -26.10
C GLY A 197 -16.78 -10.87 -25.11
N ASP A 198 -17.26 -9.77 -25.67
CA ASP A 198 -17.73 -8.59 -24.91
C ASP A 198 -19.02 -8.83 -24.12
N LYS A 199 -19.74 -9.92 -24.40
CA LYS A 199 -21.02 -10.23 -23.74
C LYS A 199 -20.89 -11.22 -22.60
N ASN A 200 -19.72 -11.80 -22.38
CA ASN A 200 -19.53 -12.73 -21.28
C ASN A 200 -19.47 -11.98 -19.95
N PRO A 201 -20.36 -12.26 -18.98
CA PRO A 201 -20.35 -11.57 -17.71
C PRO A 201 -19.06 -11.81 -16.94
N ILE A 202 -18.39 -10.74 -16.52
CA ILE A 202 -17.18 -10.78 -15.70
C ILE A 202 -17.49 -10.16 -14.34
N PHE A 203 -17.07 -10.84 -13.27
CA PHE A 203 -17.08 -10.32 -11.91
C PHE A 203 -15.65 -10.26 -11.39
N LEU A 204 -15.27 -9.11 -10.85
CA LEU A 204 -13.98 -8.92 -10.20
C LEU A 204 -14.14 -9.21 -8.71
N MET A 205 -13.31 -10.08 -8.17
CA MET A 205 -13.37 -10.42 -6.77
C MET A 205 -11.97 -10.48 -6.17
N GLY A 206 -11.82 -10.04 -4.93
CA GLY A 206 -10.56 -10.17 -4.22
C GLY A 206 -10.74 -10.26 -2.72
N VAL A 207 -9.67 -10.67 -2.05
CA VAL A 207 -9.58 -10.71 -0.60
C VAL A 207 -8.50 -9.74 -0.13
N SER A 208 -8.76 -8.95 0.94
CA SER A 208 -7.78 -8.05 1.55
C SER A 208 -7.17 -7.08 0.52
N MET A 209 -5.86 -7.16 0.26
CA MET A 209 -5.22 -6.35 -0.79
C MET A 209 -5.81 -6.62 -2.17
N GLY A 210 -6.14 -7.87 -2.50
CA GLY A 210 -6.81 -8.22 -3.76
C GLY A 210 -8.16 -7.53 -3.92
N ALA A 211 -8.95 -7.45 -2.84
CA ALA A 211 -10.21 -6.72 -2.81
C ALA A 211 -10.00 -5.21 -3.04
N SER A 212 -9.00 -4.63 -2.40
CA SER A 212 -8.67 -3.22 -2.64
C SER A 212 -8.19 -2.97 -4.07
N ILE A 213 -7.45 -3.92 -4.70
CA ILE A 213 -7.02 -3.84 -6.10
C ILE A 213 -8.23 -3.79 -7.05
N VAL A 214 -9.19 -4.70 -6.88
CA VAL A 214 -10.38 -4.72 -7.77
C VAL A 214 -11.25 -3.48 -7.59
N MET A 215 -11.33 -2.93 -6.38
CA MET A 215 -11.98 -1.63 -6.16
C MET A 215 -11.20 -0.48 -6.79
N MET A 216 -9.85 -0.46 -6.66
CA MET A 216 -9.00 0.56 -7.28
C MET A 216 -8.98 0.49 -8.80
N SER A 217 -9.25 -0.67 -9.41
CA SER A 217 -9.36 -0.77 -10.87
C SER A 217 -10.66 -0.18 -11.42
N SER A 218 -11.64 0.10 -10.58
CA SER A 218 -12.98 0.55 -11.00
C SER A 218 -13.03 1.97 -11.58
N ASP A 219 -12.00 2.80 -11.37
CA ASP A 219 -11.85 4.12 -12.01
C ASP A 219 -11.04 4.08 -13.32
N LEU A 220 -10.63 2.88 -13.75
CA LEU A 220 -10.04 2.65 -15.04
C LEU A 220 -11.14 2.39 -16.08
N GLU A 221 -10.78 2.42 -17.37
CA GLU A 221 -11.71 2.14 -18.47
C GLU A 221 -12.07 0.65 -18.55
N LEU A 222 -12.78 0.13 -17.53
CA LEU A 222 -13.27 -1.23 -17.51
C LEU A 222 -14.46 -1.36 -18.50
N PRO A 223 -14.54 -2.51 -19.24
CA PRO A 223 -15.59 -2.71 -20.22
C PRO A 223 -16.95 -3.02 -19.57
N ASP A 224 -18.02 -2.82 -20.33
CA ASP A 224 -19.41 -3.09 -19.91
C ASP A 224 -19.67 -4.56 -19.53
N SER A 225 -18.78 -5.48 -19.92
CA SER A 225 -18.83 -6.88 -19.52
C SER A 225 -18.44 -7.09 -18.04
N VAL A 226 -17.87 -6.10 -17.36
CA VAL A 226 -17.69 -6.13 -15.90
C VAL A 226 -19.01 -5.77 -15.23
N TYR A 227 -19.67 -6.79 -14.66
CA TYR A 227 -21.02 -6.67 -14.09
C TYR A 227 -21.03 -6.31 -12.62
N GLY A 228 -19.92 -6.49 -11.91
CA GLY A 228 -19.82 -6.16 -10.49
C GLY A 228 -18.47 -6.47 -9.88
N ILE A 229 -18.25 -5.87 -8.72
CA ILE A 229 -17.06 -6.02 -7.89
C ILE A 229 -17.48 -6.64 -6.55
N ILE A 230 -16.71 -7.62 -6.08
CA ILE A 230 -16.89 -8.27 -4.79
C ILE A 230 -15.64 -8.04 -3.93
N ASP A 231 -15.81 -7.27 -2.89
CA ASP A 231 -14.80 -6.94 -1.89
C ASP A 231 -14.96 -7.86 -0.69
N ASP A 232 -13.92 -8.67 -0.39
CA ASP A 232 -13.83 -9.45 0.84
C ASP A 232 -12.71 -8.87 1.72
N CYS A 233 -13.10 -8.19 2.80
CA CYS A 233 -12.23 -7.54 3.80
C CYS A 233 -11.19 -6.56 3.22
N GLY A 234 -11.52 -5.83 2.16
CA GLY A 234 -10.65 -4.78 1.60
C GLY A 234 -10.52 -3.55 2.49
N PHE A 235 -9.71 -2.60 2.07
CA PHE A 235 -9.41 -1.39 2.83
C PHE A 235 -9.48 -0.12 1.97
N THR A 236 -9.66 1.02 2.63
CA THR A 236 -9.87 2.35 2.02
C THR A 236 -8.71 2.80 1.13
N SER A 237 -7.49 2.69 1.65
CA SER A 237 -6.26 2.98 0.92
C SER A 237 -5.08 2.21 1.53
N THR A 238 -4.05 1.98 0.74
CA THR A 238 -2.83 1.34 1.22
C THR A 238 -2.17 2.12 2.34
N LEU A 239 -2.18 3.45 2.29
CA LEU A 239 -1.64 4.28 3.36
C LEU A 239 -2.45 4.16 4.66
N ASP A 240 -3.77 4.02 4.59
CA ASP A 240 -4.61 3.91 5.77
C ASP A 240 -4.44 2.57 6.46
N VAL A 241 -4.43 1.46 5.70
CA VAL A 241 -4.20 0.14 6.29
C VAL A 241 -2.80 -0.01 6.88
N ILE A 242 -1.78 0.62 6.28
CA ILE A 242 -0.43 0.65 6.83
C ILE A 242 -0.38 1.47 8.13
N LYS A 243 -1.07 2.60 8.22
CA LYS A 243 -1.18 3.38 9.47
C LYS A 243 -1.87 2.59 10.56
N GLN A 244 -2.91 1.83 10.22
CA GLN A 244 -3.64 0.97 11.16
C GLN A 244 -2.78 -0.19 11.67
N ASN A 245 -2.10 -0.88 10.76
CA ASN A 245 -1.36 -2.12 11.03
C ASN A 245 0.09 -1.92 11.46
N ASN A 246 0.43 -0.84 12.09
CA ASN A 246 1.78 -0.60 12.58
C ASN A 246 2.50 -1.88 13.02
N ASN A 247 3.20 -2.51 12.08
CA ASN A 247 3.79 -3.83 12.23
C ASN A 247 4.64 -3.91 13.52
N LYS A 248 4.19 -4.68 14.50
CA LYS A 248 4.78 -4.79 15.85
C LYS A 248 6.28 -5.14 15.81
N GLN A 249 6.73 -5.85 14.78
CA GLN A 249 8.13 -6.27 14.62
C GLN A 249 9.04 -5.11 14.17
N ILE A 250 8.55 -4.20 13.32
CA ILE A 250 9.32 -3.07 12.79
C ILE A 250 9.16 -1.85 13.69
N SER A 251 8.00 -1.66 14.30
CA SER A 251 7.71 -0.53 15.20
C SER A 251 8.58 -0.51 16.46
N LYS A 252 9.28 -1.60 16.78
CA LYS A 252 10.26 -1.64 17.87
C LYS A 252 11.45 -0.69 17.61
N TYR A 253 11.78 -0.44 16.33
CA TYR A 253 12.95 0.36 15.92
C TYR A 253 12.58 1.66 15.22
N ILE A 254 11.33 1.78 14.71
CA ILE A 254 10.84 2.94 13.97
C ILE A 254 9.57 3.45 14.66
N PRO A 255 9.51 4.76 15.02
CA PRO A 255 8.30 5.35 15.57
C PRO A 255 7.09 5.09 14.66
N LYS A 256 5.96 4.74 15.26
CA LYS A 256 4.73 4.34 14.55
C LYS A 256 4.32 5.32 13.44
N ASN A 257 4.41 6.61 13.71
CA ASN A 257 4.02 7.66 12.77
C ASN A 257 5.04 7.85 11.62
N LEU A 258 6.26 7.33 11.77
CA LEU A 258 7.32 7.49 10.78
C LEU A 258 7.33 6.36 9.75
N PHE A 259 6.83 5.18 10.10
CA PHE A 259 6.83 3.99 9.23
C PHE A 259 6.09 4.23 7.89
N PRO A 260 4.83 4.74 7.86
CA PRO A 260 4.13 5.02 6.60
C PRO A 260 4.88 6.02 5.73
N THR A 261 5.45 7.07 6.36
CA THR A 261 6.24 8.09 5.65
C THR A 261 7.52 7.50 5.06
N MET A 262 8.24 6.68 5.82
CA MET A 262 9.46 6.02 5.36
C MET A 262 9.15 5.02 4.23
N LEU A 263 8.06 4.28 4.34
CA LEU A 263 7.63 3.37 3.28
C LEU A 263 7.30 4.15 2.01
N ASN A 264 6.52 5.23 2.08
CA ASN A 264 6.17 6.04 0.92
C ASN A 264 7.41 6.71 0.29
N VAL A 265 8.37 7.15 1.08
CA VAL A 265 9.69 7.61 0.59
C VAL A 265 10.42 6.47 -0.10
N GLY A 266 10.41 5.28 0.50
CA GLY A 266 11.04 4.08 -0.05
C GLY A 266 10.44 3.66 -1.39
N THR A 267 9.11 3.65 -1.51
CA THR A 267 8.42 3.30 -2.76
C THR A 267 8.73 4.28 -3.89
N LYS A 268 8.83 5.57 -3.59
CA LYS A 268 9.21 6.60 -4.58
C LYS A 268 10.66 6.47 -5.04
N ILE A 269 11.60 6.23 -4.12
CA ILE A 269 13.03 6.17 -4.45
C ILE A 269 13.41 4.84 -5.09
N TRP A 270 12.93 3.71 -4.55
CA TRP A 270 13.39 2.38 -4.91
C TRP A 270 12.40 1.61 -5.81
N GLY A 271 11.13 1.96 -5.75
CA GLY A 271 10.05 1.34 -6.51
C GLY A 271 9.56 2.17 -7.69
N SER A 272 9.83 3.49 -7.69
CA SER A 272 9.32 4.44 -8.69
C SER A 272 7.79 4.54 -8.72
N PHE A 273 7.12 4.36 -7.58
CA PHE A 273 5.67 4.53 -7.43
C PHE A 273 5.30 5.26 -6.14
N ASP A 274 4.10 5.87 -6.13
CA ASP A 274 3.56 6.60 -4.98
C ASP A 274 2.39 5.83 -4.37
N LEU A 275 2.46 5.53 -3.07
CA LEU A 275 1.37 4.84 -2.36
C LEU A 275 0.07 5.65 -2.28
N SER A 276 0.11 6.96 -2.51
CA SER A 276 -1.10 7.78 -2.59
C SER A 276 -1.98 7.48 -3.80
N ASP A 277 -1.44 6.75 -4.80
CA ASP A 277 -2.19 6.31 -5.98
C ASP A 277 -3.00 5.02 -5.74
N ALA A 278 -2.79 4.38 -4.56
CA ALA A 278 -3.53 3.20 -4.12
C ALA A 278 -4.64 3.59 -3.14
N ASP A 279 -5.76 4.13 -3.67
CA ASP A 279 -6.92 4.63 -2.91
C ASP A 279 -8.22 4.11 -3.52
N ALA A 280 -8.83 3.13 -2.83
CA ALA A 280 -10.08 2.51 -3.27
C ALA A 280 -11.29 3.45 -3.09
N CYS A 281 -11.31 4.27 -2.03
CA CYS A 281 -12.39 5.25 -1.85
C CYS A 281 -12.45 6.26 -2.99
N LYS A 282 -11.28 6.71 -3.46
CA LYS A 282 -11.20 7.62 -4.60
C LYS A 282 -11.71 6.97 -5.88
N ALA A 283 -11.32 5.72 -6.15
CA ALA A 283 -11.78 5.00 -7.35
C ALA A 283 -13.29 4.77 -7.31
N LEU A 284 -13.83 4.30 -6.19
CA LEU A 284 -15.27 4.04 -6.02
C LEU A 284 -16.15 5.29 -6.17
N ALA A 285 -15.62 6.48 -5.91
CA ALA A 285 -16.34 7.74 -6.12
C ALA A 285 -16.56 8.09 -7.61
N HIS A 286 -15.83 7.44 -8.53
CA HIS A 286 -15.86 7.74 -9.96
C HIS A 286 -16.42 6.59 -10.81
N THR A 287 -16.95 5.53 -10.19
CA THR A 287 -17.51 4.38 -10.90
C THR A 287 -18.97 4.14 -10.57
N ASP A 288 -19.72 3.63 -11.55
CA ASP A 288 -21.09 3.14 -11.37
C ASP A 288 -21.16 1.60 -11.30
N ILE A 289 -20.02 0.92 -11.31
CA ILE A 289 -19.96 -0.55 -11.23
C ILE A 289 -20.54 -1.01 -9.88
N PRO A 290 -21.51 -1.95 -9.87
CA PRO A 290 -22.07 -2.45 -8.62
C PRO A 290 -21.04 -3.09 -7.71
N LEU A 291 -21.12 -2.82 -6.39
CA LEU A 291 -20.18 -3.28 -5.38
C LEU A 291 -20.87 -4.09 -4.29
N LEU A 292 -20.35 -5.28 -4.00
CA LEU A 292 -20.65 -6.04 -2.80
C LEU A 292 -19.44 -5.98 -1.85
N ILE A 293 -19.66 -5.49 -0.63
CA ILE A 293 -18.66 -5.48 0.45
C ILE A 293 -19.03 -6.57 1.45
N ILE A 294 -18.08 -7.46 1.77
CA ILE A 294 -18.19 -8.49 2.80
C ILE A 294 -17.10 -8.21 3.82
N HIS A 295 -17.47 -8.00 5.12
CA HIS A 295 -16.51 -7.58 6.12
C HIS A 295 -16.80 -8.12 7.49
N GLY A 296 -15.75 -8.55 8.20
CA GLY A 296 -15.85 -8.99 9.59
C GLY A 296 -15.93 -7.83 10.58
N ASP A 297 -16.75 -7.95 11.61
CA ASP A 297 -16.86 -6.90 12.64
C ASP A 297 -15.73 -6.94 13.68
N GLU A 298 -14.95 -8.02 13.72
CA GLU A 298 -13.76 -8.16 14.57
C GLU A 298 -12.42 -7.98 13.78
N ASP A 299 -12.48 -7.54 12.53
CA ASP A 299 -11.29 -7.32 11.71
C ASP A 299 -10.39 -6.23 12.31
N MET A 300 -9.22 -6.67 12.82
CA MET A 300 -8.23 -5.79 13.44
C MET A 300 -7.22 -5.24 12.46
N GLN A 301 -7.12 -5.78 11.23
CA GLN A 301 -6.19 -5.32 10.20
C GLN A 301 -6.82 -4.23 9.32
N ALA A 302 -8.04 -4.46 8.84
CA ALA A 302 -8.87 -3.48 8.15
C ALA A 302 -10.16 -3.28 8.97
N PRO A 303 -10.18 -2.42 9.98
CA PRO A 303 -11.33 -2.27 10.87
C PRO A 303 -12.62 -2.00 10.10
N LEU A 304 -13.76 -2.50 10.59
CA LEU A 304 -15.09 -2.36 9.98
C LEU A 304 -15.43 -0.91 9.58
N SER A 305 -14.83 0.07 10.24
CA SER A 305 -14.95 1.48 9.85
C SER A 305 -14.40 1.79 8.46
N MET A 306 -13.48 0.97 7.93
CA MET A 306 -13.02 1.08 6.54
C MET A 306 -14.08 0.59 5.57
N ALA A 307 -14.78 -0.51 5.88
CA ALA A 307 -15.90 -1.00 5.07
C ALA A 307 -17.02 0.04 4.96
N TYR A 308 -17.37 0.72 6.06
CA TYR A 308 -18.34 1.81 6.01
C TYR A 308 -17.88 2.98 5.14
N LYS A 309 -16.60 3.35 5.19
CA LYS A 309 -16.06 4.42 4.32
C LYS A 309 -16.07 4.01 2.86
N LEU A 310 -15.71 2.76 2.53
CA LEU A 310 -15.81 2.22 1.17
C LEU A 310 -17.25 2.26 0.67
N TYR A 311 -18.19 1.79 1.50
CA TYR A 311 -19.61 1.85 1.20
C TYR A 311 -20.08 3.29 0.94
N ASP A 312 -19.75 4.23 1.80
CA ASP A 312 -20.14 5.64 1.66
C ASP A 312 -19.51 6.30 0.43
N SER A 313 -18.28 5.90 0.08
CA SER A 313 -17.55 6.45 -1.08
C SER A 313 -18.05 5.91 -2.43
N CYS A 314 -18.69 4.74 -2.45
CA CYS A 314 -19.13 4.13 -3.70
C CYS A 314 -20.30 4.92 -4.31
N ASN A 315 -20.16 5.35 -5.58
CA ASN A 315 -21.19 6.07 -6.31
C ASN A 315 -22.25 5.12 -6.91
N GLY A 316 -21.83 3.90 -7.30
CA GLY A 316 -22.72 2.89 -7.89
C GLY A 316 -23.64 2.20 -6.89
N GLU A 317 -24.40 1.22 -7.38
CA GLU A 317 -25.17 0.32 -6.52
C GLU A 317 -24.23 -0.42 -5.56
N LYS A 318 -24.62 -0.52 -4.29
CA LYS A 318 -23.75 -1.09 -3.26
C LYS A 318 -24.52 -1.92 -2.25
N GLN A 319 -23.88 -2.98 -1.80
CA GLN A 319 -24.39 -3.88 -0.75
C GLN A 319 -23.27 -4.07 0.29
N LEU A 320 -23.62 -4.16 1.57
CA LEU A 320 -22.70 -4.44 2.66
C LEU A 320 -23.22 -5.63 3.44
N TYR A 321 -22.38 -6.65 3.58
CA TYR A 321 -22.64 -7.84 4.40
C TYR A 321 -21.61 -7.92 5.53
N ILE A 322 -22.07 -7.78 6.77
CA ILE A 322 -21.21 -7.84 7.95
C ILE A 322 -21.25 -9.26 8.51
N VAL A 323 -20.09 -9.89 8.67
CA VAL A 323 -19.91 -11.21 9.26
C VAL A 323 -19.53 -11.06 10.72
N HIS A 324 -20.42 -11.47 11.62
CA HIS A 324 -20.19 -11.35 13.05
C HIS A 324 -19.13 -12.32 13.57
N GLY A 325 -18.20 -11.80 14.37
CA GLY A 325 -17.11 -12.55 14.99
C GLY A 325 -16.01 -12.96 14.00
N ALA A 326 -15.97 -12.38 12.81
CA ALA A 326 -14.92 -12.64 11.84
C ALA A 326 -13.79 -11.61 11.98
N ASP A 327 -12.56 -12.10 12.13
CA ASP A 327 -11.32 -11.32 11.97
C ASP A 327 -10.93 -11.26 10.48
N HIS A 328 -9.81 -10.65 10.18
CA HIS A 328 -9.33 -10.41 8.80
C HIS A 328 -9.23 -11.70 7.98
N SER A 329 -9.86 -11.71 6.80
CA SER A 329 -9.90 -12.86 5.87
C SER A 329 -10.60 -14.12 6.43
N GLU A 330 -11.42 -13.98 7.50
CA GLU A 330 -12.15 -15.09 8.09
C GLU A 330 -13.63 -15.14 7.71
N ASN A 331 -14.12 -14.24 6.87
CA ASN A 331 -15.53 -14.08 6.56
C ASN A 331 -16.19 -15.40 6.12
N TYR A 332 -15.59 -16.10 5.15
CA TYR A 332 -16.10 -17.40 4.70
C TYR A 332 -16.02 -18.47 5.79
N ARG A 333 -14.96 -18.49 6.61
CA ARG A 333 -14.77 -19.49 7.67
C ARG A 333 -15.85 -19.35 8.76
N LYS A 334 -16.20 -18.11 9.10
CA LYS A 334 -17.19 -17.82 10.17
C LYS A 334 -18.63 -18.05 9.74
N ASP A 335 -18.95 -17.71 8.51
CA ASP A 335 -20.31 -17.88 7.96
C ASP A 335 -20.29 -18.38 6.51
N PRO A 336 -19.93 -19.65 6.27
CA PRO A 336 -19.86 -20.19 4.90
C PRO A 336 -21.20 -20.10 4.14
N GLY A 337 -22.30 -20.32 4.86
CA GLY A 337 -23.64 -20.32 4.25
C GLY A 337 -24.13 -18.93 3.86
N GLY A 338 -23.98 -17.95 4.76
CA GLY A 338 -24.32 -16.57 4.46
C GLY A 338 -23.40 -15.96 3.40
N TYR A 339 -22.11 -16.25 3.45
CA TYR A 339 -21.14 -15.83 2.46
C TYR A 339 -21.48 -16.34 1.05
N GLU A 340 -21.71 -17.66 0.91
CA GLU A 340 -22.13 -18.26 -0.36
C GLU A 340 -23.42 -17.60 -0.87
N LYS A 341 -24.42 -17.49 0.00
CA LYS A 341 -25.73 -16.91 -0.35
C LYS A 341 -25.63 -15.48 -0.85
N ILE A 342 -24.83 -14.61 -0.19
CA ILE A 342 -24.75 -13.20 -0.55
C ILE A 342 -23.96 -13.02 -1.87
N VAL A 343 -22.86 -13.78 -2.07
CA VAL A 343 -22.08 -13.78 -3.31
C VAL A 343 -22.93 -14.28 -4.47
N THR A 344 -23.61 -15.44 -4.32
CA THR A 344 -24.47 -16.00 -5.36
C THR A 344 -25.58 -15.05 -5.73
N LYS A 345 -26.29 -14.52 -4.76
CA LYS A 345 -27.39 -13.57 -4.97
C LYS A 345 -26.90 -12.33 -5.72
N PHE A 346 -25.77 -11.76 -5.32
CA PHE A 346 -25.21 -10.58 -6.00
C PHE A 346 -24.92 -10.85 -7.47
N ILE A 347 -24.28 -11.99 -7.79
CA ILE A 347 -23.93 -12.36 -9.17
C ILE A 347 -25.20 -12.57 -10.02
N GLU A 348 -26.17 -13.37 -9.52
CA GLU A 348 -27.41 -13.68 -10.23
C GLU A 348 -28.24 -12.41 -10.51
N GLU A 349 -28.43 -11.54 -9.51
CA GLU A 349 -29.16 -10.28 -9.69
C GLU A 349 -28.53 -9.35 -10.74
N ARG A 350 -27.19 -9.34 -10.86
CA ARG A 350 -26.51 -8.51 -11.88
C ARG A 350 -26.66 -9.09 -13.28
N ILE A 351 -26.65 -10.41 -13.41
CA ILE A 351 -26.86 -11.08 -14.70
C ILE A 351 -28.31 -10.85 -15.18
N GLU A 352 -29.31 -11.04 -14.31
CA GLU A 352 -30.71 -10.82 -14.64
C GLU A 352 -30.95 -9.37 -15.13
N ARG A 353 -30.46 -8.37 -14.40
CA ARG A 353 -30.67 -6.93 -14.75
C ARG A 353 -30.01 -6.46 -16.03
N LYS A 354 -28.92 -7.08 -16.46
CA LYS A 354 -28.25 -6.74 -17.75
C LYS A 354 -28.73 -7.60 -18.91
N GLY A 355 -29.51 -8.67 -18.61
CA GLY A 355 -30.16 -9.50 -19.64
C GLY A 355 -31.52 -8.97 -20.14
N ASP A 356 -32.12 -8.04 -19.37
CA ASP A 356 -33.30 -7.28 -19.72
C ASP A 356 -32.94 -6.00 -20.50
#